data_86db618b4b9fd31a173d2e5c7205df93
#
_entry.id   86db618b4b9fd31a173d2e5c7205df93
#
_cell.length_a   1.000
_cell.length_b   1.000
_cell.length_c   1.000
_cell.angle_alpha   90.00
_cell.angle_beta   90.00
_cell.angle_gamma   90.00
#
_symmetry.space_group_name_H-M   'P 1'
#
loop_
_entity.id
_entity.type
_entity.pdbx_description
1 polymer ?
#
loop_
_entity_poly.entity_id
_entity_poly.type
_entity_poly.pdbx_seq_one_letter_code
_entity_poly.pdbx_strand_id
1 'polypeptide(L)'
;MHHNPLLVGLLAALPLASGAIITGSHVPLTGYNLSWTIDDTAATIEVTVAAQTTGWVAFGIASSGGMYGADIMMATVDDSTGAASVNDYHAFSQVAPIMDEQQDWTLVSGSQADGWTTVTATRALVTGDLQDWALSATSSWTLLAAMGPSDSTTAMHAASSRTSYRVNLFRPQDGLISLIDTQVRTVPSVQSLDFQA
;
A
#
# COMPACT_ATOMS: atom_id res chain seq x y z
N MET A 1 -57.86 17.45 -35.99
CA MET A 1 -57.39 17.27 -34.61
C MET A 1 -56.25 16.28 -34.66
N HIS A 2 -55.01 16.75 -34.58
CA HIS A 2 -53.83 15.89 -34.57
C HIS A 2 -53.39 15.66 -33.15
N HIS A 3 -53.43 14.43 -32.66
CA HIS A 3 -52.90 14.02 -31.38
C HIS A 3 -51.42 13.76 -31.52
N ASN A 4 -50.63 14.52 -30.81
CA ASN A 4 -49.18 14.35 -30.69
C ASN A 4 -48.91 13.41 -29.48
N PRO A 5 -48.27 12.25 -29.65
CA PRO A 5 -47.91 11.40 -28.52
C PRO A 5 -46.67 11.98 -27.82
N LEU A 6 -46.81 12.30 -26.54
CA LEU A 6 -45.70 12.64 -25.66
C LEU A 6 -44.76 11.41 -25.52
N LEU A 7 -43.55 11.55 -26.03
CA LEU A 7 -42.47 10.61 -25.81
C LEU A 7 -41.98 10.78 -24.38
N VAL A 8 -42.39 9.90 -23.48
CA VAL A 8 -41.82 9.80 -22.14
C VAL A 8 -40.47 9.11 -22.26
N GLY A 9 -39.41 9.90 -22.24
CA GLY A 9 -38.05 9.36 -22.21
C GLY A 9 -37.79 8.66 -20.84
N LEU A 10 -37.62 7.35 -20.89
CA LEU A 10 -37.15 6.54 -19.76
C LEU A 10 -35.67 6.88 -19.52
N LEU A 11 -35.37 7.69 -18.51
CA LEU A 11 -34.04 7.95 -18.08
C LEU A 11 -33.51 6.67 -17.37
N ALA A 12 -32.80 5.84 -18.11
CA ALA A 12 -32.12 4.70 -17.52
C ALA A 12 -31.06 5.22 -16.53
N ALA A 13 -31.26 4.99 -15.25
CA ALA A 13 -30.24 5.22 -14.25
C ALA A 13 -29.06 4.29 -14.59
N LEU A 14 -27.92 4.88 -14.95
CA LEU A 14 -26.66 4.15 -15.06
C LEU A 14 -26.35 3.55 -13.67
N PRO A 15 -25.98 2.28 -13.59
CA PRO A 15 -25.55 1.71 -12.32
C PRO A 15 -24.33 2.52 -11.85
N LEU A 16 -24.39 3.03 -10.62
CA LEU A 16 -23.21 3.54 -9.92
C LEU A 16 -22.18 2.42 -9.94
N ALA A 17 -21.02 2.65 -10.52
CA ALA A 17 -19.92 1.71 -10.46
C ALA A 17 -19.63 1.47 -8.98
N SER A 18 -19.85 0.24 -8.52
CA SER A 18 -19.44 -0.17 -7.19
C SER A 18 -17.91 -0.11 -7.17
N GLY A 19 -17.34 0.81 -6.41
CA GLY A 19 -15.90 0.90 -6.25
C GLY A 19 -15.35 -0.39 -5.65
N ALA A 20 -14.16 -0.76 -6.07
CA ALA A 20 -13.51 -1.97 -5.61
C ALA A 20 -12.87 -1.73 -4.23
N ILE A 21 -13.05 -2.69 -3.32
CA ILE A 21 -12.20 -2.83 -2.13
C ILE A 21 -11.08 -3.81 -2.50
N ILE A 22 -9.84 -3.36 -2.41
CA ILE A 22 -8.65 -4.15 -2.74
C ILE A 22 -7.86 -4.34 -1.45
N THR A 23 -7.65 -5.59 -1.06
CA THR A 23 -6.86 -5.94 0.12
C THR A 23 -5.61 -6.68 -0.26
N GLY A 24 -4.52 -6.42 0.45
CA GLY A 24 -3.27 -7.12 0.27
C GLY A 24 -2.49 -7.26 1.58
N SER A 25 -1.54 -8.18 1.59
CA SER A 25 -0.61 -8.36 2.70
C SER A 25 0.74 -8.86 2.21
N HIS A 26 1.79 -8.55 2.98
CA HIS A 26 3.15 -8.99 2.68
C HIS A 26 3.99 -9.07 3.95
N VAL A 27 4.97 -9.97 3.97
CA VAL A 27 5.98 -10.09 5.02
C VAL A 27 7.34 -9.75 4.39
N PRO A 28 7.71 -8.45 4.35
CA PRO A 28 8.90 -8.00 3.63
C PRO A 28 10.20 -8.42 4.30
N LEU A 29 10.19 -8.58 5.62
CA LEU A 29 11.31 -9.07 6.42
C LEU A 29 10.80 -9.79 7.67
N THR A 30 11.66 -10.56 8.29
CA THR A 30 11.33 -11.28 9.53
C THR A 30 10.92 -10.29 10.64
N GLY A 31 9.80 -10.56 11.30
CA GLY A 31 9.28 -9.71 12.36
C GLY A 31 8.61 -8.43 11.85
N TYR A 32 8.21 -8.36 10.58
CA TYR A 32 7.47 -7.23 10.03
C TYR A 32 6.35 -7.73 9.11
N ASN A 33 5.11 -7.45 9.48
CA ASN A 33 3.91 -7.76 8.71
C ASN A 33 3.30 -6.47 8.20
N LEU A 34 2.99 -6.43 6.93
CA LEU A 34 2.28 -5.35 6.26
C LEU A 34 0.95 -5.86 5.73
N SER A 35 -0.12 -5.12 5.94
CA SER A 35 -1.38 -5.29 5.23
C SER A 35 -1.96 -3.95 4.83
N TRP A 36 -2.78 -3.94 3.78
CA TRP A 36 -3.43 -2.73 3.32
C TRP A 36 -4.81 -3.01 2.74
N THR A 37 -5.65 -1.98 2.78
CA THR A 37 -6.96 -1.94 2.13
C THR A 37 -7.06 -0.66 1.32
N ILE A 38 -7.37 -0.76 0.04
CA ILE A 38 -7.70 0.38 -0.82
C ILE A 38 -9.21 0.39 -1.02
N ASP A 39 -9.84 1.52 -0.72
CA ASP A 39 -11.22 1.82 -1.09
C ASP A 39 -11.19 2.77 -2.30
N ASP A 40 -11.48 2.22 -3.48
CA ASP A 40 -11.46 2.98 -4.74
C ASP A 40 -12.59 4.01 -4.80
N THR A 41 -13.70 3.79 -4.07
CA THR A 41 -14.80 4.76 -3.98
C THR A 41 -14.45 5.94 -3.10
N ALA A 42 -13.87 5.68 -1.93
CA ALA A 42 -13.43 6.72 -1.01
C ALA A 42 -12.10 7.34 -1.46
N ALA A 43 -11.42 6.73 -2.45
CA ALA A 43 -10.09 7.09 -2.92
C ALA A 43 -9.07 7.15 -1.76
N THR A 44 -9.09 6.14 -0.89
CA THR A 44 -8.21 6.03 0.28
C THR A 44 -7.44 4.72 0.31
N ILE A 45 -6.32 4.75 1.02
CA ILE A 45 -5.59 3.55 1.45
C ILE A 45 -5.53 3.54 2.98
N GLU A 46 -5.80 2.39 3.57
CA GLU A 46 -5.50 2.09 4.96
C GLU A 46 -4.36 1.07 5.01
N VAL A 47 -3.36 1.35 5.83
CA VAL A 47 -2.16 0.51 5.99
C VAL A 47 -2.04 0.09 7.44
N THR A 48 -1.83 -1.20 7.68
CA THR A 48 -1.47 -1.74 8.99
C THR A 48 -0.05 -2.29 8.93
N VAL A 49 0.78 -1.79 9.81
CA VAL A 49 2.13 -2.33 10.09
C VAL A 49 2.11 -2.99 11.46
N ALA A 50 2.56 -4.25 11.54
CA ALA A 50 2.86 -4.92 12.79
C ALA A 50 4.32 -5.39 12.75
N ALA A 51 5.16 -4.86 13.65
CA ALA A 51 6.59 -5.14 13.67
C ALA A 51 7.08 -5.56 15.06
N GLN A 52 8.03 -6.49 15.08
CA GLN A 52 8.63 -7.02 16.31
C GLN A 52 9.69 -6.05 16.85
N THR A 53 9.22 -4.97 17.41
CA THR A 53 9.96 -3.90 18.05
C THR A 53 9.07 -3.21 19.08
N THR A 54 9.66 -2.52 20.05
CA THR A 54 8.97 -1.53 20.89
C THR A 54 9.29 -0.09 20.45
N GLY A 55 10.00 0.09 19.34
CA GLY A 55 10.30 1.38 18.77
C GLY A 55 9.39 1.75 17.58
N TRP A 56 9.84 2.75 16.82
CA TRP A 56 9.09 3.21 15.65
C TRP A 56 8.99 2.15 14.55
N VAL A 57 7.90 2.23 13.81
CA VAL A 57 7.64 1.44 12.59
C VAL A 57 7.43 2.38 11.42
N ALA A 58 7.86 1.98 10.21
CA ALA A 58 7.71 2.79 9.03
C ALA A 58 7.32 1.97 7.81
N PHE A 59 6.41 2.54 7.03
CA PHE A 59 6.02 2.14 5.70
C PHE A 59 6.32 3.27 4.73
N GLY A 60 7.01 3.00 3.63
CA GLY A 60 7.36 4.03 2.66
C GLY A 60 7.06 3.61 1.23
N ILE A 61 6.90 4.61 0.39
CA ILE A 61 6.62 4.51 -1.04
C ILE A 61 7.71 5.28 -1.78
N ALA A 62 8.36 4.66 -2.76
CA ALA A 62 9.41 5.29 -3.52
C ALA A 62 9.34 4.90 -5.01
N SER A 63 9.84 5.75 -5.87
CA SER A 63 9.98 5.46 -7.31
C SER A 63 11.12 4.49 -7.60
N SER A 64 12.09 4.39 -6.69
CA SER A 64 13.27 3.52 -6.80
C SER A 64 13.58 2.84 -5.46
N GLY A 65 14.47 1.83 -5.46
CA GLY A 65 14.84 1.12 -4.24
C GLY A 65 15.71 1.98 -3.31
N GLY A 66 15.15 2.45 -2.22
CA GLY A 66 15.86 3.20 -1.18
C GLY A 66 15.11 4.44 -0.73
N MET A 67 15.69 5.14 0.26
CA MET A 67 15.05 6.29 0.89
C MET A 67 15.00 7.54 0.01
N TYR A 68 15.88 7.66 -1.00
CA TYR A 68 15.89 8.87 -1.84
C TYR A 68 14.58 9.06 -2.59
N GLY A 69 13.92 10.19 -2.35
CA GLY A 69 12.61 10.51 -2.91
C GLY A 69 11.48 9.64 -2.38
N ALA A 70 11.64 9.06 -1.19
CA ALA A 70 10.60 8.29 -0.54
C ALA A 70 9.64 9.20 0.24
N ASP A 71 8.37 8.86 0.16
CA ASP A 71 7.24 9.30 0.95
C ASP A 71 7.04 8.24 2.04
N ILE A 72 7.04 8.63 3.32
CA ILE A 72 7.21 7.70 4.44
C ILE A 72 6.24 8.00 5.58
N MET A 73 5.34 7.06 5.85
CA MET A 73 4.62 7.01 7.10
C MET A 73 5.57 6.48 8.21
N MET A 74 5.74 7.22 9.28
CA MET A 74 6.39 6.74 10.52
C MET A 74 5.43 6.82 11.69
N ALA A 75 5.42 5.77 12.51
CA ALA A 75 4.54 5.67 13.65
C ALA A 75 5.27 5.12 14.88
N THR A 76 4.78 5.51 16.05
CA THR A 76 5.26 5.05 17.37
C THR A 76 4.08 4.74 18.29
N VAL A 77 4.35 3.94 19.32
CA VAL A 77 3.47 3.78 20.47
C VAL A 77 4.31 4.00 21.72
N ASP A 78 4.05 5.08 22.44
CA ASP A 78 4.83 5.48 23.60
C ASP A 78 4.84 4.39 24.68
N ASP A 79 6.01 3.92 25.04
CA ASP A 79 6.23 2.82 25.98
C ASP A 79 5.60 3.06 27.37
N SER A 80 5.42 4.31 27.76
CA SER A 80 4.96 4.67 29.11
C SER A 80 3.45 4.91 29.17
N THR A 81 2.87 5.44 28.11
CA THR A 81 1.46 5.86 28.07
C THR A 81 0.58 4.97 27.19
N GLY A 82 1.20 4.21 26.27
CA GLY A 82 0.47 3.47 25.23
C GLY A 82 -0.14 4.37 24.14
N ALA A 83 0.20 5.66 24.14
CA ALA A 83 -0.32 6.58 23.12
C ALA A 83 0.36 6.34 21.77
N ALA A 84 -0.43 6.07 20.76
CA ALA A 84 0.06 5.92 19.39
C ALA A 84 0.09 7.27 18.67
N SER A 85 1.09 7.42 17.79
CA SER A 85 1.20 8.56 16.87
C SER A 85 1.61 8.10 15.49
N VAL A 86 1.21 8.85 14.46
CA VAL A 86 1.63 8.69 13.08
C VAL A 86 1.96 10.06 12.52
N ASN A 87 3.02 10.16 11.74
CA ASN A 87 3.39 11.36 11.04
C ASN A 87 3.87 11.02 9.63
N ASP A 88 3.74 12.03 8.76
CA ASP A 88 4.21 12.00 7.39
C ASP A 88 5.63 12.55 7.27
N TYR A 89 6.44 11.90 6.45
CA TYR A 89 7.85 12.25 6.23
C TYR A 89 8.24 12.05 4.78
N HIS A 90 9.21 12.81 4.34
CA HIS A 90 9.88 12.57 3.06
C HIS A 90 11.40 12.41 3.26
N ALA A 91 12.08 11.79 2.29
CA ALA A 91 13.51 11.57 2.36
C ALA A 91 14.22 12.05 1.09
N PHE A 92 15.18 12.96 1.21
CA PHE A 92 16.05 13.41 0.12
C PHE A 92 17.35 12.60 -0.01
N SER A 93 17.69 11.81 1.00
CA SER A 93 18.90 10.99 1.05
C SER A 93 18.81 9.88 2.09
N GLN A 94 19.89 9.12 2.28
CA GLN A 94 19.98 8.07 3.29
C GLN A 94 20.35 8.62 4.68
N VAL A 95 19.56 9.56 5.17
CA VAL A 95 19.65 10.15 6.53
C VAL A 95 18.28 10.09 7.18
N ALA A 96 18.15 10.58 8.42
CA ALA A 96 16.83 10.68 9.05
C ALA A 96 15.86 11.44 8.13
N PRO A 97 14.65 10.90 7.85
CA PRO A 97 13.68 11.59 7.02
C PRO A 97 13.21 12.87 7.67
N ILE A 98 12.70 13.79 6.88
CA ILE A 98 12.22 15.10 7.32
C ILE A 98 10.70 15.00 7.44
N MET A 99 10.15 15.48 8.55
CA MET A 99 8.72 15.56 8.76
C MET A 99 8.12 16.59 7.79
N ASP A 100 7.03 16.23 7.13
CA ASP A 100 6.35 17.10 6.18
C ASP A 100 5.56 18.19 6.90
N GLU A 101 5.44 19.36 6.26
CA GLU A 101 4.59 20.43 6.77
C GLU A 101 3.11 20.03 6.68
N GLN A 102 2.73 19.37 5.58
CA GLN A 102 1.41 18.78 5.39
C GLN A 102 1.45 17.34 5.91
N GLN A 103 0.49 16.98 6.76
CA GLN A 103 0.39 15.67 7.38
C GLN A 103 -0.84 14.97 6.82
N ASP A 104 -0.63 14.01 5.94
CA ASP A 104 -1.70 13.34 5.20
C ASP A 104 -2.11 12.01 5.82
N TRP A 105 -1.24 11.39 6.63
CA TRP A 105 -1.57 10.18 7.35
C TRP A 105 -2.37 10.47 8.61
N THR A 106 -3.51 9.79 8.75
CA THR A 106 -4.37 9.85 9.92
C THR A 106 -4.31 8.52 10.68
N LEU A 107 -4.01 8.59 11.98
CA LEU A 107 -4.00 7.42 12.85
C LEU A 107 -5.42 6.82 12.97
N VAL A 108 -5.55 5.53 12.71
CA VAL A 108 -6.78 4.76 12.95
C VAL A 108 -6.69 4.04 14.28
N SER A 109 -5.58 3.35 14.53
CA SER A 109 -5.31 2.67 15.79
C SER A 109 -3.81 2.39 15.98
N GLY A 110 -3.41 2.21 17.22
CA GLY A 110 -2.06 1.76 17.55
C GLY A 110 -2.03 1.04 18.88
N SER A 111 -1.18 0.03 18.99
CA SER A 111 -0.96 -0.74 20.21
C SER A 111 0.43 -1.33 20.26
N GLN A 112 0.91 -1.58 21.47
CA GLN A 112 2.16 -2.29 21.71
C GLN A 112 1.94 -3.37 22.74
N ALA A 113 2.24 -4.61 22.38
CA ALA A 113 2.10 -5.76 23.26
C ALA A 113 3.05 -6.88 22.84
N ASP A 114 3.59 -7.60 23.82
CA ASP A 114 4.44 -8.78 23.61
C ASP A 114 5.67 -8.52 22.72
N GLY A 115 6.21 -7.29 22.76
CA GLY A 115 7.35 -6.88 21.93
C GLY A 115 7.00 -6.57 20.48
N TRP A 116 5.71 -6.38 20.19
CA TRP A 116 5.20 -5.97 18.88
C TRP A 116 4.57 -4.59 18.96
N THR A 117 4.93 -3.72 18.04
CA THR A 117 4.24 -2.46 17.77
C THR A 117 3.34 -2.67 16.54
N THR A 118 2.05 -2.40 16.69
CA THR A 118 1.06 -2.48 15.61
C THR A 118 0.38 -1.14 15.45
N VAL A 119 0.43 -0.56 14.25
CA VAL A 119 -0.20 0.71 13.93
C VAL A 119 -0.98 0.58 12.63
N THR A 120 -2.20 1.13 12.63
CA THR A 120 -3.05 1.29 11.45
C THR A 120 -3.24 2.76 11.19
N ALA A 121 -2.99 3.20 9.96
CA ALA A 121 -3.19 4.57 9.52
C ALA A 121 -3.81 4.61 8.13
N THR A 122 -4.47 5.70 7.79
CA THR A 122 -5.13 5.91 6.50
C THR A 122 -4.75 7.25 5.90
N ARG A 123 -4.74 7.33 4.56
CA ARG A 123 -4.64 8.58 3.81
C ARG A 123 -5.37 8.51 2.47
N ALA A 124 -5.52 9.65 1.82
CA ALA A 124 -6.00 9.71 0.44
C ALA A 124 -5.00 9.04 -0.52
N LEU A 125 -5.49 8.45 -1.62
CA LEU A 125 -4.63 7.93 -2.70
C LEU A 125 -3.87 9.06 -3.41
N VAL A 126 -4.45 10.27 -3.43
CA VAL A 126 -3.86 11.51 -3.94
C VAL A 126 -4.07 12.59 -2.89
N THR A 127 -3.01 13.01 -2.24
CA THR A 127 -3.04 13.98 -1.15
C THR A 127 -3.00 15.42 -1.66
N GLY A 128 -2.37 15.63 -2.82
CA GLY A 128 -2.09 16.97 -3.33
C GLY A 128 -0.79 17.58 -2.80
N ASP A 129 -0.12 16.92 -1.87
CA ASP A 129 1.23 17.26 -1.45
C ASP A 129 2.23 16.88 -2.54
N LEU A 130 3.22 17.76 -2.81
CA LEU A 130 4.29 17.53 -3.78
C LEU A 130 5.36 16.57 -3.27
N GLN A 131 5.39 16.29 -1.98
CA GLN A 131 6.33 15.38 -1.33
C GLN A 131 5.79 13.95 -1.32
N ASP A 132 4.50 13.77 -1.60
CA ASP A 132 3.78 12.53 -1.63
C ASP A 132 3.71 11.89 -3.03
N TRP A 133 3.74 10.57 -3.03
CA TRP A 133 3.44 9.82 -4.24
C TRP A 133 1.94 9.56 -4.39
N ALA A 134 1.37 10.04 -5.50
CA ALA A 134 -0.01 9.67 -5.87
C ALA A 134 -0.08 8.19 -6.22
N LEU A 135 -1.01 7.47 -5.57
CA LEU A 135 -1.22 6.05 -5.78
C LEU A 135 -2.29 5.80 -6.83
N SER A 136 -2.02 4.90 -7.77
CA SER A 136 -2.96 4.54 -8.82
C SER A 136 -2.80 3.08 -9.25
N ALA A 137 -3.84 2.52 -9.87
CA ALA A 137 -3.85 1.14 -10.37
C ALA A 137 -2.80 0.86 -11.47
N THR A 138 -2.30 1.90 -12.13
CA THR A 138 -1.28 1.81 -13.18
C THR A 138 0.14 1.97 -12.67
N SER A 139 0.31 2.36 -11.39
CA SER A 139 1.60 2.59 -10.77
C SER A 139 2.15 1.32 -10.13
N SER A 140 3.44 1.10 -10.28
CA SER A 140 4.20 0.06 -9.58
C SER A 140 5.27 0.73 -8.75
N TRP A 141 5.16 0.60 -7.44
CA TRP A 141 6.01 1.30 -6.48
C TRP A 141 7.04 0.35 -5.87
N THR A 142 8.16 0.92 -5.46
CA THR A 142 9.04 0.27 -4.50
C THR A 142 8.52 0.63 -3.12
N LEU A 143 8.10 -0.36 -2.35
CA LEU A 143 7.72 -0.18 -0.96
C LEU A 143 8.94 -0.31 -0.07
N LEU A 144 8.97 0.48 0.98
CA LEU A 144 9.99 0.46 2.02
C LEU A 144 9.34 -0.03 3.32
N ALA A 145 10.02 -0.92 4.00
CA ALA A 145 9.66 -1.38 5.34
C ALA A 145 10.86 -1.19 6.26
N ALA A 146 10.64 -0.58 7.40
CA ALA A 146 11.67 -0.41 8.41
C ALA A 146 11.07 -0.37 9.81
N MET A 147 11.88 -0.74 10.80
CA MET A 147 11.57 -0.62 12.23
C MET A 147 12.81 -0.14 13.00
N GLY A 148 12.58 0.71 13.95
CA GLY A 148 13.62 1.28 14.81
C GLY A 148 13.70 0.62 16.18
N PRO A 149 14.79 0.88 16.92
CA PRO A 149 15.01 0.27 18.22
C PRO A 149 14.34 1.00 19.40
N SER A 150 13.75 2.16 19.17
CA SER A 150 13.10 3.01 20.16
C SER A 150 12.09 3.94 19.51
N ASP A 151 11.30 4.67 20.31
CA ASP A 151 10.32 5.66 19.83
C ASP A 151 10.92 6.91 19.18
N SER A 152 12.25 7.10 19.32
CA SER A 152 12.92 8.21 18.65
C SER A 152 12.96 7.98 17.14
N THR A 153 12.17 8.71 16.37
CA THR A 153 12.11 8.64 14.89
C THR A 153 13.43 9.05 14.21
N THR A 154 14.37 9.64 14.95
CA THR A 154 15.74 9.93 14.50
C THR A 154 16.72 8.78 14.77
N ALA A 155 16.34 7.79 15.58
CA ALA A 155 17.16 6.61 15.83
C ALA A 155 17.25 5.76 14.57
N MET A 156 18.47 5.46 14.12
CA MET A 156 18.69 4.71 12.89
C MET A 156 18.32 3.22 13.09
N HIS A 157 17.58 2.67 12.12
CA HIS A 157 17.32 1.23 12.04
C HIS A 157 18.62 0.43 11.80
N ALA A 158 18.66 -0.82 12.23
CA ALA A 158 19.70 -1.76 11.83
C ALA A 158 19.57 -2.15 10.33
N ALA A 159 20.64 -2.65 9.73
CA ALA A 159 20.60 -3.13 8.36
C ALA A 159 19.63 -4.30 8.18
N SER A 160 19.46 -5.15 9.19
CA SER A 160 18.50 -6.27 9.20
C SER A 160 17.05 -5.86 9.47
N SER A 161 16.84 -4.61 9.90
CA SER A 161 15.50 -4.08 10.28
C SER A 161 14.92 -3.17 9.22
N ARG A 162 15.35 -3.32 7.97
CA ARG A 162 14.85 -2.58 6.81
C ARG A 162 14.93 -3.41 5.54
N THR A 163 14.03 -3.14 4.62
CA THR A 163 14.07 -3.71 3.27
C THR A 163 13.32 -2.84 2.29
N SER A 164 13.49 -3.11 1.00
CA SER A 164 12.68 -2.56 -0.08
C SER A 164 12.27 -3.68 -1.02
N TYR A 165 11.06 -3.58 -1.58
CA TYR A 165 10.51 -4.57 -2.50
C TYR A 165 9.51 -3.93 -3.45
N ARG A 166 9.31 -4.53 -4.62
CA ARG A 166 8.34 -4.04 -5.59
C ARG A 166 7.01 -4.74 -5.41
N VAL A 167 5.93 -3.94 -5.41
CA VAL A 167 4.56 -4.44 -5.37
C VAL A 167 3.65 -3.49 -6.12
N ASN A 168 2.59 -4.03 -6.71
CA ASN A 168 1.45 -3.23 -7.13
C ASN A 168 0.37 -3.32 -6.05
N LEU A 169 0.13 -2.23 -5.33
CA LEU A 169 -0.84 -2.19 -4.22
C LEU A 169 -2.27 -2.49 -4.70
N PHE A 170 -2.59 -2.17 -5.95
CA PHE A 170 -3.89 -2.42 -6.58
C PHE A 170 -4.02 -3.83 -7.17
N ARG A 171 -2.89 -4.58 -7.27
CA ARG A 171 -2.84 -5.95 -7.78
C ARG A 171 -1.91 -6.78 -6.92
N PRO A 172 -2.26 -7.01 -5.65
CA PRO A 172 -1.36 -7.68 -4.69
C PRO A 172 -0.98 -9.11 -5.12
N GLN A 173 -1.78 -9.76 -5.95
CA GLN A 173 -1.50 -11.11 -6.44
C GLN A 173 -0.45 -11.13 -7.58
N ASP A 174 -0.28 -10.04 -8.31
CA ASP A 174 0.70 -9.95 -9.41
C ASP A 174 2.15 -9.88 -8.90
N GLY A 175 2.36 -9.42 -7.65
CA GLY A 175 3.68 -9.35 -6.99
C GLY A 175 4.19 -10.70 -6.48
N LEU A 176 3.36 -11.74 -6.45
CA LEU A 176 3.70 -13.10 -6.05
C LEU A 176 4.04 -14.01 -7.24
N ILE A 177 4.24 -13.49 -8.44
CA ILE A 177 4.89 -14.24 -9.52
C ILE A 177 6.39 -14.34 -9.16
N SER A 178 6.64 -15.09 -8.11
CA SER A 178 7.91 -15.75 -7.89
C SER A 178 8.23 -16.55 -9.14
N LEU A 179 9.49 -16.54 -9.57
CA LEU A 179 10.10 -17.24 -10.69
C LEU A 179 9.85 -18.77 -10.76
N ILE A 180 8.77 -19.28 -10.22
CA ILE A 180 8.42 -20.71 -10.16
C ILE A 180 7.35 -21.10 -11.18
N ASP A 181 6.68 -20.17 -11.85
CA ASP A 181 5.68 -20.50 -12.88
C ASP A 181 6.24 -20.48 -14.32
N THR A 182 7.50 -20.88 -14.49
CA THR A 182 8.02 -21.38 -15.76
C THR A 182 7.84 -22.91 -15.91
N GLN A 183 6.87 -23.49 -15.21
CA GLN A 183 6.50 -24.87 -15.45
C GLN A 183 5.27 -24.92 -16.35
N VAL A 184 5.61 -25.04 -17.66
CA VAL A 184 4.87 -25.89 -18.62
C VAL A 184 3.40 -25.52 -18.80
N ARG A 185 3.12 -24.49 -19.61
CA ARG A 185 1.99 -24.58 -20.51
C ARG A 185 2.37 -25.53 -21.66
N THR A 186 2.16 -26.81 -21.47
CA THR A 186 2.04 -27.73 -22.59
C THR A 186 0.84 -27.29 -23.42
N VAL A 187 1.12 -26.70 -24.55
CA VAL A 187 0.12 -26.48 -25.60
C VAL A 187 -0.44 -27.85 -25.97
N PRO A 188 -1.76 -28.09 -25.89
CA PRO A 188 -2.31 -29.35 -26.42
C PRO A 188 -1.97 -29.39 -27.88
N SER A 189 -1.32 -30.47 -28.30
CA SER A 189 -1.06 -30.77 -29.71
C SER A 189 -2.39 -30.79 -30.44
N VAL A 190 -2.51 -29.95 -31.46
CA VAL A 190 -3.61 -30.00 -32.43
C VAL A 190 -3.50 -31.37 -33.12
N GLN A 191 -4.48 -32.26 -32.87
CA GLN A 191 -4.65 -33.45 -33.64
C GLN A 191 -4.96 -33.07 -35.08
N SER A 192 -4.14 -33.48 -36.01
CA SER A 192 -4.37 -33.37 -37.43
C SER A 192 -5.66 -34.13 -37.80
N LEU A 193 -6.61 -33.45 -38.34
CA LEU A 193 -7.77 -34.07 -39.00
C LEU A 193 -7.28 -34.62 -40.35
N ASP A 194 -7.17 -35.93 -40.43
CA ASP A 194 -6.94 -36.65 -41.70
C ASP A 194 -8.22 -36.51 -42.52
N PHE A 195 -8.12 -35.78 -43.62
CA PHE A 195 -9.10 -35.87 -44.71
C PHE A 195 -8.73 -37.07 -45.59
N GLN A 196 -9.52 -38.11 -45.47
CA GLN A 196 -9.52 -39.17 -46.53
C GLN A 196 -10.47 -38.77 -47.64
N ALA A 197 -9.96 -38.87 -48.85
CA ALA A 197 -10.65 -38.66 -50.13
C ALA A 197 -11.65 -39.75 -50.44
#